data_aadfa74193452110f003f5041eace5e7
#
_entry.id   aadfa74193452110f003f5041eace5e7
#
_cell.length_a   1.000
_cell.length_b   1.000
_cell.length_c   1.000
_cell.angle_alpha   90.00
_cell.angle_beta   90.00
_cell.angle_gamma   90.00
#
_symmetry.space_group_name_H-M   'P 1'
#
loop_
_entity.id
_entity.type
_entity.pdbx_description
1 polymer ?
#
loop_
_entity_poly.entity_id
_entity_poly.type
_entity_poly.pdbx_seq_one_letter_code
_entity_poly.pdbx_strand_id
1 'polypeptide(L)'
;ECIDVFNLIADDNTSNTVFTFEGREYIIGSISYDSINGLIIFKDLNGRDLSTFSNIDEIPSQTMDYGPDSYATQSFFIDDEESEYFGKVISMSWFSGVPGGAKSVDSILFSNVREPWNGGGLTIPVEYGLIKDNSNYHLTETPITKNNNNLIKNKIELSSEGNVLANVDTHLLEIDAKFNVQDMYFRINMSDEEYLEIGYSSSDGYYVDRTNTSSAGINFTYDGKDNYHMKYSTGPISQNELTFYILSDNGGVEVFCDNFRYSFYVLTLSSPYSTEAMLSVNEYKTLEVYQIQSVWRKNNNSNEGLIYSNYDSLELDLSLSKEKQLIAYSTLNGEVDFNVLEGNDVISLT
;
A
#
# COMPACT_ATOMS: atom_id res chain seq x y z
N GLU A 1 -9.48 -4.49 17.34
CA GLU A 1 -10.17 -5.16 16.23
C GLU A 1 -9.17 -5.87 15.33
N CYS A 2 -9.62 -6.82 14.46
CA CYS A 2 -8.80 -7.50 13.47
C CYS A 2 -7.50 -8.07 14.05
N ILE A 3 -7.64 -8.97 15.01
CA ILE A 3 -6.51 -9.60 15.70
C ILE A 3 -6.06 -10.82 14.92
N ASP A 4 -4.75 -10.90 14.64
CA ASP A 4 -4.11 -12.08 14.11
C ASP A 4 -3.00 -12.57 15.03
N VAL A 5 -2.82 -13.89 15.08
CA VAL A 5 -1.76 -14.55 15.86
C VAL A 5 -1.10 -15.62 14.98
N PHE A 6 0.18 -15.49 14.76
CA PHE A 6 0.95 -16.42 13.93
C PHE A 6 2.40 -16.55 14.42
N ASN A 7 3.09 -17.57 13.94
CA ASN A 7 4.51 -17.77 14.23
C ASN A 7 5.36 -17.38 13.03
N LEU A 8 6.46 -16.70 13.29
CA LEU A 8 7.49 -16.40 12.32
C LEU A 8 8.86 -16.87 12.82
N ILE A 9 9.70 -17.26 11.89
CA ILE A 9 11.10 -17.55 12.12
C ILE A 9 11.90 -16.29 11.77
N ALA A 10 12.61 -15.74 12.75
CA ALA A 10 13.46 -14.59 12.54
C ALA A 10 14.73 -14.95 11.75
N ASP A 11 15.45 -13.94 11.29
CA ASP A 11 16.72 -14.08 10.57
C ASP A 11 17.84 -14.77 11.39
N ASP A 12 17.71 -14.81 12.72
CA ASP A 12 18.59 -15.57 13.62
C ASP A 12 18.13 -17.01 13.86
N ASN A 13 17.12 -17.49 13.13
CA ASN A 13 16.46 -18.79 13.26
C ASN A 13 15.65 -18.99 14.56
N THR A 14 15.36 -17.93 15.29
CA THR A 14 14.49 -18.01 16.47
C THR A 14 13.02 -17.96 16.02
N SER A 15 12.21 -18.90 16.50
CA SER A 15 10.78 -18.87 16.30
C SER A 15 10.10 -18.01 17.36
N ASN A 16 9.32 -17.04 16.94
CA ASN A 16 8.55 -16.17 17.81
C ASN A 16 7.09 -16.13 17.37
N THR A 17 6.19 -15.96 18.33
CA THR A 17 4.78 -15.67 18.06
C THR A 17 4.60 -14.18 17.92
N VAL A 18 3.94 -13.78 16.84
CA VAL A 18 3.54 -12.40 16.59
C VAL A 18 2.04 -12.28 16.83
N PHE A 19 1.66 -11.22 17.50
CA PHE A 19 0.30 -10.82 17.73
C PHE A 19 0.11 -9.45 17.12
N THR A 20 -0.76 -9.32 16.09
CA THR A 20 -1.08 -8.05 15.45
C THR A 20 -2.50 -7.62 15.80
N PHE A 21 -2.73 -6.34 15.83
CA PHE A 21 -4.06 -5.77 16.02
C PHE A 21 -4.22 -4.51 15.18
N GLU A 22 -5.36 -4.44 14.53
CA GLU A 22 -5.71 -3.41 13.54
C GLU A 22 -4.75 -3.32 12.34
N GLY A 23 -3.74 -4.21 12.27
CA GLY A 23 -2.72 -4.20 11.23
C GLY A 23 -1.72 -3.06 11.30
N ARG A 24 -1.74 -2.30 12.38
CA ARG A 24 -0.85 -1.15 12.60
C ARG A 24 0.17 -1.39 13.69
N GLU A 25 -0.22 -2.17 14.66
CA GLU A 25 0.59 -2.46 15.84
C GLU A 25 0.78 -3.96 16.01
N TYR A 26 1.88 -4.32 16.65
CA TYR A 26 2.19 -5.72 16.92
C TYR A 26 2.96 -5.90 18.21
N ILE A 27 2.90 -7.11 18.73
CA ILE A 27 3.68 -7.56 19.87
C ILE A 27 4.36 -8.86 19.47
N ILE A 28 5.61 -9.03 19.88
CA ILE A 28 6.37 -10.25 19.65
C ILE A 28 6.60 -10.94 21.00
N GLY A 29 6.45 -12.25 21.00
CA GLY A 29 6.62 -13.01 22.23
C GLY A 29 6.43 -14.50 22.03
N SER A 30 5.75 -15.13 22.97
CA SER A 30 5.47 -16.57 22.97
C SER A 30 4.06 -16.86 23.44
N ILE A 31 3.50 -17.94 22.90
CA ILE A 31 2.21 -18.45 23.32
C ILE A 31 2.37 -19.74 24.10
N SER A 32 1.58 -19.91 25.14
CA SER A 32 1.53 -21.14 25.93
C SER A 32 0.10 -21.46 26.33
N TYR A 33 -0.15 -22.73 26.66
CA TYR A 33 -1.44 -23.20 27.13
C TYR A 33 -1.35 -23.59 28.59
N ASP A 34 -2.12 -22.92 29.43
CA ASP A 34 -2.34 -23.31 30.84
C ASP A 34 -3.43 -24.38 30.88
N SER A 35 -3.00 -25.65 30.98
CA SER A 35 -3.92 -26.78 30.99
C SER A 35 -4.75 -26.89 32.30
N ILE A 36 -4.36 -26.19 33.38
CA ILE A 36 -5.06 -26.20 34.66
C ILE A 36 -6.30 -25.32 34.57
N ASN A 37 -6.13 -24.13 33.98
CA ASN A 37 -7.19 -23.13 33.87
C ASN A 37 -7.87 -23.12 32.49
N GLY A 38 -7.32 -23.86 31.51
CA GLY A 38 -7.84 -23.90 30.15
C GLY A 38 -7.61 -22.61 29.38
N LEU A 39 -6.55 -21.88 29.68
CA LEU A 39 -6.27 -20.56 29.13
C LEU A 39 -5.11 -20.58 28.15
N ILE A 40 -5.22 -19.82 27.08
CA ILE A 40 -4.10 -19.46 26.22
C ILE A 40 -3.46 -18.19 26.79
N ILE A 41 -2.16 -18.25 27.04
CA ILE A 41 -1.37 -17.16 27.63
C ILE A 41 -0.39 -16.67 26.57
N PHE A 42 -0.45 -15.39 26.27
CA PHE A 42 0.55 -14.72 25.45
C PHE A 42 1.48 -13.90 26.34
N LYS A 43 2.79 -14.14 26.22
CA LYS A 43 3.82 -13.37 26.93
C LYS A 43 4.70 -12.62 25.93
N ASP A 44 4.94 -11.34 26.20
CA ASP A 44 5.90 -10.57 25.43
C ASP A 44 7.36 -11.08 25.63
N LEU A 45 8.30 -10.49 24.91
CA LEU A 45 9.73 -10.86 25.02
C LEU A 45 10.32 -10.66 26.43
N ASN A 46 9.71 -9.82 27.25
CA ASN A 46 10.09 -9.61 28.65
C ASN A 46 9.41 -10.57 29.61
N GLY A 47 8.61 -11.51 29.10
CA GLY A 47 7.86 -12.49 29.87
C GLY A 47 6.61 -11.94 30.56
N ARG A 48 6.16 -10.73 30.20
CA ARG A 48 4.94 -10.15 30.74
C ARG A 48 3.72 -10.80 30.08
N ASP A 49 2.78 -11.24 30.88
CA ASP A 49 1.51 -11.81 30.41
C ASP A 49 0.55 -10.70 29.99
N LEU A 50 0.11 -10.70 28.74
CA LEU A 50 -0.77 -9.66 28.20
C LEU A 50 -2.13 -9.64 28.89
N SER A 51 -2.58 -10.75 29.46
CA SER A 51 -3.86 -10.81 30.21
C SER A 51 -3.84 -9.99 31.50
N THR A 52 -2.67 -9.55 31.95
CA THR A 52 -2.51 -8.75 33.19
C THR A 52 -2.71 -7.26 32.98
N PHE A 53 -2.77 -6.80 31.72
CA PHE A 53 -3.06 -5.39 31.43
C PHE A 53 -4.53 -5.10 31.56
N SER A 54 -4.88 -3.99 32.18
CA SER A 54 -6.27 -3.58 32.40
C SER A 54 -6.85 -2.83 31.19
N ASN A 55 -5.96 -2.22 30.40
CA ASN A 55 -6.30 -1.43 29.22
C ASN A 55 -5.37 -1.82 28.07
N ILE A 56 -5.89 -1.88 26.85
CA ILE A 56 -5.10 -2.14 25.64
C ILE A 56 -4.02 -1.10 25.41
N ASP A 57 -4.28 0.15 25.77
CA ASP A 57 -3.32 1.25 25.62
C ASP A 57 -2.08 1.11 26.54
N GLU A 58 -2.14 0.22 27.52
CA GLU A 58 -1.02 -0.10 28.41
C GLU A 58 -0.11 -1.19 27.85
N ILE A 59 -0.55 -1.88 26.80
CA ILE A 59 0.20 -2.97 26.18
C ILE A 59 1.36 -2.38 25.37
N PRO A 60 2.59 -2.78 25.62
CA PRO A 60 3.75 -2.24 24.92
C PRO A 60 3.87 -2.83 23.52
N SER A 61 3.16 -2.27 22.60
CA SER A 61 3.19 -2.62 21.18
C SER A 61 4.29 -1.86 20.43
N GLN A 62 4.62 -2.37 19.26
CA GLN A 62 5.42 -1.69 18.25
C GLN A 62 4.51 -1.32 17.08
N THR A 63 4.79 -0.16 16.45
CA THR A 63 4.06 0.30 15.27
C THR A 63 4.81 -0.10 14.01
N MET A 64 4.13 -0.63 13.01
CA MET A 64 4.68 -0.90 11.68
C MET A 64 4.11 0.03 10.62
N ASP A 65 2.80 0.31 10.63
CA ASP A 65 2.15 1.24 9.70
C ASP A 65 1.92 2.60 10.34
N TYR A 66 2.57 3.60 9.78
CA TYR A 66 2.47 5.01 10.17
C TYR A 66 1.57 5.82 9.24
N GLY A 67 1.05 5.20 8.19
CA GLY A 67 0.15 5.82 7.22
C GLY A 67 -1.26 6.00 7.77
N PRO A 68 -2.09 6.86 7.14
CA PRO A 68 -3.44 7.12 7.60
C PRO A 68 -4.50 6.15 7.06
N ASP A 69 -4.22 5.44 5.97
CA ASP A 69 -5.28 4.93 5.09
C ASP A 69 -5.38 3.40 5.01
N SER A 70 -4.61 2.66 5.78
CA SER A 70 -4.81 1.22 5.95
C SER A 70 -5.68 0.92 7.17
N TYR A 71 -6.53 -0.09 7.06
CA TYR A 71 -7.39 -0.53 8.15
C TYR A 71 -7.78 -2.01 8.03
N ALA A 72 -8.15 -2.61 9.15
CA ALA A 72 -8.72 -3.95 9.23
C ALA A 72 -7.84 -5.01 8.54
N THR A 73 -6.53 -4.94 8.74
CA THR A 73 -5.57 -5.91 8.19
C THR A 73 -5.88 -7.32 8.66
N GLN A 74 -5.83 -8.26 7.72
CA GLN A 74 -5.93 -9.67 8.00
C GLN A 74 -4.77 -10.41 7.36
N SER A 75 -4.26 -11.40 8.07
CA SER A 75 -3.20 -12.28 7.59
C SER A 75 -3.67 -13.71 7.41
N PHE A 76 -2.98 -14.45 6.57
CA PHE A 76 -3.22 -15.86 6.33
C PHE A 76 -1.89 -16.58 6.05
N PHE A 77 -1.81 -17.79 6.54
CA PHE A 77 -0.68 -18.67 6.30
C PHE A 77 -0.90 -19.47 5.01
N ILE A 78 0.11 -19.52 4.15
CA ILE A 78 0.06 -20.30 2.91
C ILE A 78 0.52 -21.72 3.18
N ASP A 79 -0.41 -22.66 3.16
CA ASP A 79 -0.18 -24.09 3.39
C ASP A 79 -0.21 -24.93 2.10
N ASP A 80 -0.38 -24.31 0.95
CA ASP A 80 -0.31 -24.95 -0.36
C ASP A 80 1.14 -25.15 -0.77
N GLU A 81 1.60 -26.42 -0.76
CA GLU A 81 2.97 -26.82 -1.12
C GLU A 81 3.32 -26.52 -2.58
N GLU A 82 2.34 -26.31 -3.46
CA GLU A 82 2.57 -25.94 -4.86
C GLU A 82 2.75 -24.40 -5.03
N SER A 83 2.44 -23.63 -4.01
CA SER A 83 2.60 -22.18 -4.04
C SER A 83 4.06 -21.76 -3.85
N GLU A 84 4.51 -20.76 -4.61
CA GLU A 84 5.78 -20.08 -4.38
C GLU A 84 5.87 -19.38 -3.01
N TYR A 85 4.72 -19.16 -2.38
CA TYR A 85 4.60 -18.56 -1.04
C TYR A 85 4.38 -19.60 0.06
N PHE A 86 4.59 -20.90 -0.22
CA PHE A 86 4.43 -21.94 0.80
C PHE A 86 5.20 -21.65 2.07
N GLY A 87 4.55 -21.79 3.21
CA GLY A 87 5.13 -21.53 4.53
C GLY A 87 5.22 -20.05 4.91
N LYS A 88 4.68 -19.15 4.09
CA LYS A 88 4.69 -17.71 4.33
C LYS A 88 3.40 -17.24 4.99
N VAL A 89 3.49 -16.15 5.74
CA VAL A 89 2.34 -15.40 6.23
C VAL A 89 2.18 -14.16 5.35
N ILE A 90 1.05 -14.07 4.68
CA ILE A 90 0.71 -12.96 3.79
C ILE A 90 -0.38 -12.15 4.45
N SER A 91 -0.32 -10.83 4.34
CA SER A 91 -1.37 -9.95 4.83
C SER A 91 -1.83 -8.95 3.78
N MET A 92 -3.04 -8.47 3.96
CA MET A 92 -3.65 -7.37 3.21
C MET A 92 -4.51 -6.54 4.13
N SER A 93 -4.59 -5.25 3.83
CA SER A 93 -5.41 -4.30 4.56
C SER A 93 -6.50 -3.71 3.66
N TRP A 94 -7.56 -3.24 4.26
CA TRP A 94 -8.49 -2.38 3.56
C TRP A 94 -7.84 -1.01 3.36
N PHE A 95 -7.69 -0.59 2.12
CA PHE A 95 -7.10 0.68 1.72
C PHE A 95 -8.23 1.68 1.45
N SER A 96 -8.67 2.39 2.47
CA SER A 96 -9.93 3.14 2.42
C SER A 96 -9.85 4.61 2.82
N GLY A 97 -8.72 5.06 3.33
CA GLY A 97 -8.60 6.41 3.83
C GLY A 97 -9.38 6.66 5.12
N VAL A 98 -9.56 5.63 5.97
CA VAL A 98 -10.30 5.79 7.21
C VAL A 98 -9.76 4.96 8.34
N PRO A 99 -9.46 5.57 9.46
CA PRO A 99 -10.29 5.33 10.64
C PRO A 99 -11.17 6.55 10.91
N GLY A 100 -12.46 6.34 10.88
CA GLY A 100 -13.44 7.39 11.21
C GLY A 100 -13.75 8.40 10.10
N GLY A 101 -13.05 8.39 8.97
CA GLY A 101 -13.19 9.36 7.88
C GLY A 101 -13.87 8.81 6.61
N ALA A 102 -14.13 7.51 6.47
CA ALA A 102 -14.75 6.93 5.27
C ALA A 102 -16.11 7.54 4.93
N LYS A 103 -16.76 8.14 5.87
CA LYS A 103 -18.02 8.85 5.62
C LYS A 103 -17.85 10.16 4.89
N SER A 104 -16.65 10.73 4.86
CA SER A 104 -16.36 11.99 4.19
C SER A 104 -15.77 11.80 2.80
N VAL A 105 -15.30 10.60 2.48
CA VAL A 105 -14.82 10.21 1.17
C VAL A 105 -15.98 9.67 0.32
N ASP A 106 -17.19 10.19 0.54
CA ASP A 106 -18.33 9.87 -0.29
C ASP A 106 -18.10 10.26 -1.75
N SER A 107 -18.25 9.28 -2.58
CA SER A 107 -18.57 9.24 -4.03
C SER A 107 -18.29 10.48 -4.94
N ILE A 108 -18.24 11.68 -4.39
CA ILE A 108 -18.04 12.93 -5.13
C ILE A 108 -16.58 13.14 -5.52
N LEU A 109 -15.68 12.44 -4.87
CA LEU A 109 -14.24 12.69 -4.88
C LEU A 109 -13.54 12.12 -6.09
N PHE A 110 -14.16 11.18 -6.70
CA PHE A 110 -13.53 10.30 -7.66
C PHE A 110 -13.57 10.81 -9.07
N SER A 111 -14.23 11.93 -9.31
CA SER A 111 -14.16 12.62 -10.60
C SER A 111 -12.78 13.19 -10.92
N ASN A 112 -11.93 13.32 -9.91
CA ASN A 112 -10.59 13.89 -10.05
C ASN A 112 -9.47 12.85 -10.09
N VAL A 113 -9.75 11.58 -9.81
CA VAL A 113 -8.77 10.51 -9.99
C VAL A 113 -8.94 9.83 -11.33
N ARG A 114 -7.85 9.31 -11.85
CA ARG A 114 -7.78 8.68 -13.18
C ARG A 114 -8.75 7.51 -13.35
N GLU A 115 -8.98 6.80 -12.30
CA GLU A 115 -9.92 5.69 -12.23
C GLU A 115 -10.94 5.99 -11.12
N PRO A 116 -12.24 5.77 -11.33
CA PRO A 116 -13.23 6.00 -10.29
C PRO A 116 -12.94 5.14 -9.05
N TRP A 117 -12.73 5.78 -7.93
CA TRP A 117 -12.55 5.11 -6.66
C TRP A 117 -13.91 4.94 -5.97
N ASN A 118 -14.28 3.73 -5.65
CA ASN A 118 -15.59 3.41 -5.06
C ASN A 118 -15.58 3.37 -3.52
N GLY A 119 -14.63 4.07 -2.89
CA GLY A 119 -14.56 4.17 -1.43
C GLY A 119 -13.89 2.98 -0.74
N GLY A 120 -13.20 2.11 -1.46
CA GLY A 120 -12.44 1.02 -0.88
C GLY A 120 -11.59 0.27 -1.89
N GLY A 121 -10.40 -0.11 -1.48
CA GLY A 121 -9.47 -0.98 -2.19
C GLY A 121 -8.80 -1.90 -1.21
N LEU A 122 -7.92 -2.74 -1.68
CA LEU A 122 -7.01 -3.51 -0.86
C LEU A 122 -5.60 -2.97 -1.09
N THR A 123 -4.79 -2.97 -0.03
CA THR A 123 -3.35 -2.75 -0.16
C THR A 123 -2.73 -3.86 -0.97
N ILE A 124 -1.54 -3.63 -1.48
CA ILE A 124 -0.75 -4.72 -2.06
C ILE A 124 -0.53 -5.79 -0.98
N PRO A 125 -0.62 -7.09 -1.33
CA PRO A 125 -0.30 -8.13 -0.36
C PRO A 125 1.18 -8.04 0.05
N VAL A 126 1.43 -8.18 1.34
CA VAL A 126 2.79 -8.18 1.90
C VAL A 126 3.11 -9.50 2.58
N GLU A 127 4.33 -9.98 2.44
CA GLU A 127 4.88 -11.08 3.21
C GLU A 127 5.39 -10.55 4.56
N TYR A 128 4.89 -11.08 5.65
CA TYR A 128 5.45 -10.81 6.97
C TYR A 128 6.76 -11.56 7.19
N GLY A 129 7.79 -10.82 7.57
CA GLY A 129 9.06 -11.34 8.01
C GLY A 129 9.38 -10.88 9.44
N LEU A 130 10.43 -11.44 10.03
CA LEU A 130 10.88 -11.07 11.34
C LEU A 130 12.40 -10.89 11.34
N ILE A 131 12.87 -9.72 11.73
CA ILE A 131 14.30 -9.41 11.83
C ILE A 131 14.70 -9.12 13.27
N LYS A 132 15.91 -9.52 13.63
CA LYS A 132 16.49 -9.23 14.92
C LYS A 132 17.39 -7.99 14.85
N ASP A 133 17.14 -7.05 15.75
CA ASP A 133 18.00 -5.90 15.95
C ASP A 133 18.44 -5.84 17.42
N ASN A 134 19.70 -6.16 17.66
CA ASN A 134 20.26 -6.31 19.01
C ASN A 134 19.49 -7.32 19.87
N SER A 135 18.73 -6.84 20.86
CA SER A 135 17.89 -7.67 21.73
C SER A 135 16.41 -7.68 21.34
N ASN A 136 16.03 -6.90 20.34
CA ASN A 136 14.65 -6.75 19.91
C ASN A 136 14.40 -7.47 18.58
N TYR A 137 13.14 -7.79 18.34
CA TYR A 137 12.67 -8.27 17.05
C TYR A 137 11.71 -7.25 16.45
N HIS A 138 11.73 -7.15 15.13
CA HIS A 138 10.87 -6.25 14.38
C HIS A 138 10.17 -7.01 13.26
N LEU A 139 8.88 -6.80 13.15
CA LEU A 139 8.09 -7.27 12.01
C LEU A 139 8.48 -6.48 10.77
N THR A 140 8.49 -7.14 9.62
CA THR A 140 8.70 -6.51 8.31
C THR A 140 7.55 -6.84 7.37
N GLU A 141 7.24 -5.92 6.48
CA GLU A 141 6.19 -6.03 5.47
C GLU A 141 6.79 -5.94 4.06
N THR A 142 7.19 -7.08 3.51
CA THR A 142 7.77 -7.11 2.17
C THR A 142 6.68 -7.26 1.11
N PRO A 143 6.45 -6.26 0.23
CA PRO A 143 5.48 -6.39 -0.85
C PRO A 143 5.78 -7.59 -1.74
N ILE A 144 4.78 -8.41 -2.01
CA ILE A 144 4.96 -9.59 -2.89
C ILE A 144 5.38 -9.17 -4.31
N THR A 145 5.04 -7.96 -4.72
CA THR A 145 5.41 -7.39 -6.03
C THR A 145 6.88 -7.10 -6.18
N LYS A 146 7.62 -6.91 -5.08
CA LYS A 146 9.05 -6.58 -5.14
C LYS A 146 9.86 -7.64 -5.89
N ASN A 147 9.53 -8.90 -5.70
CA ASN A 147 10.21 -10.04 -6.32
C ASN A 147 9.39 -10.72 -7.41
N ASN A 148 8.24 -10.14 -7.78
CA ASN A 148 7.33 -10.73 -8.74
C ASN A 148 7.77 -10.40 -10.17
N ASN A 149 8.30 -11.41 -10.87
CA ASN A 149 8.72 -11.28 -12.27
C ASN A 149 7.54 -11.21 -13.26
N ASN A 150 6.30 -11.40 -12.80
CA ASN A 150 5.11 -11.35 -13.66
C ASN A 150 4.60 -9.91 -13.86
N LEU A 151 5.04 -8.95 -13.05
CA LEU A 151 4.75 -7.55 -13.30
C LEU A 151 5.58 -7.04 -14.46
N ILE A 152 4.92 -6.47 -15.45
CA ILE A 152 5.61 -5.83 -16.56
C ILE A 152 6.11 -4.46 -16.07
N LYS A 153 7.42 -4.33 -15.99
CA LYS A 153 8.10 -3.13 -15.52
C LYS A 153 9.10 -2.65 -16.56
N ASN A 154 9.05 -1.37 -16.87
CA ASN A 154 10.04 -0.73 -17.74
C ASN A 154 10.93 0.17 -16.87
N LYS A 155 12.22 -0.15 -16.80
CA LYS A 155 13.18 0.68 -16.07
C LYS A 155 13.29 2.05 -16.72
N ILE A 156 13.28 3.08 -15.90
CA ILE A 156 13.40 4.47 -16.30
C ILE A 156 14.78 4.97 -15.91
N GLU A 157 15.47 5.62 -16.84
CA GLU A 157 16.73 6.28 -16.56
C GLU A 157 16.48 7.72 -16.08
N LEU A 158 17.17 8.10 -15.00
CA LEU A 158 17.13 9.46 -14.50
C LEU A 158 17.73 10.43 -15.52
N SER A 159 17.11 11.59 -15.66
CA SER A 159 17.69 12.70 -16.41
C SER A 159 19.02 13.13 -15.78
N SER A 160 20.02 13.40 -16.60
CA SER A 160 21.30 13.95 -16.15
C SER A 160 21.22 15.40 -15.64
N GLU A 161 20.10 16.07 -15.88
CA GLU A 161 19.82 17.43 -15.43
C GLU A 161 18.84 17.38 -14.24
N GLY A 162 19.38 17.26 -13.03
CA GLY A 162 18.66 17.65 -11.84
C GLY A 162 17.63 16.66 -11.28
N ASN A 163 17.91 15.36 -11.25
CA ASN A 163 17.08 14.37 -10.50
C ASN A 163 15.58 14.37 -10.80
N VAL A 164 15.21 14.79 -11.99
CA VAL A 164 13.83 14.83 -12.45
C VAL A 164 13.57 13.64 -13.37
N LEU A 165 12.50 12.94 -13.12
CA LEU A 165 11.91 11.95 -14.00
C LEU A 165 10.75 12.63 -14.73
N ALA A 166 10.96 12.99 -15.98
CA ALA A 166 9.93 13.54 -16.85
C ALA A 166 9.33 12.44 -17.74
N ASN A 167 8.08 12.64 -18.18
CA ASN A 167 7.35 11.71 -19.02
C ASN A 167 7.13 10.33 -18.39
N VAL A 168 6.96 10.27 -17.07
CA VAL A 168 6.56 9.08 -16.33
C VAL A 168 5.09 9.19 -15.92
N ASP A 169 4.40 8.06 -15.87
CA ASP A 169 3.07 8.02 -15.26
C ASP A 169 3.24 7.85 -13.75
N THR A 170 3.07 8.92 -12.99
CA THR A 170 3.25 8.90 -11.53
C THR A 170 2.16 8.11 -10.80
N HIS A 171 1.08 7.73 -11.49
CA HIS A 171 0.05 6.86 -10.94
C HIS A 171 0.39 5.37 -11.06
N LEU A 172 1.43 5.00 -11.81
CA LEU A 172 1.87 3.61 -12.02
C LEU A 172 3.39 3.54 -11.92
N LEU A 173 3.92 3.80 -10.74
CA LEU A 173 5.36 3.99 -10.52
C LEU A 173 5.87 3.10 -9.39
N GLU A 174 7.04 2.51 -9.60
CA GLU A 174 7.79 1.82 -8.55
C GLU A 174 9.17 2.47 -8.40
N ILE A 175 9.57 2.72 -7.16
CA ILE A 175 10.90 3.23 -6.81
C ILE A 175 11.51 2.31 -5.76
N ASP A 176 12.74 1.84 -6.01
CA ASP A 176 13.56 1.11 -5.05
C ASP A 176 14.88 1.86 -4.86
N ALA A 177 15.12 2.36 -3.67
CA ALA A 177 16.22 3.29 -3.44
C ALA A 177 16.93 3.10 -2.10
N LYS A 178 18.25 3.36 -2.11
CA LYS A 178 19.09 3.37 -0.91
C LYS A 178 19.98 4.60 -0.89
N PHE A 179 20.12 5.18 0.29
CA PHE A 179 20.93 6.38 0.52
C PHE A 179 21.81 6.24 1.75
N ASN A 180 22.87 7.04 1.80
CA ASN A 180 23.48 7.39 3.09
C ASN A 180 22.47 8.23 3.89
N VAL A 181 22.59 8.20 5.22
CA VAL A 181 21.70 8.98 6.08
C VAL A 181 21.91 10.47 5.83
N GLN A 182 20.88 11.14 5.37
CA GLN A 182 20.81 12.58 5.09
C GLN A 182 19.36 13.00 4.98
N ASP A 183 19.06 14.27 5.21
CA ASP A 183 17.74 14.82 4.93
C ASP A 183 17.51 14.79 3.42
N MET A 184 16.42 14.14 2.98
CA MET A 184 16.07 13.96 1.58
C MET A 184 14.59 13.68 1.38
N TYR A 185 14.09 13.92 0.17
CA TYR A 185 12.74 13.54 -0.20
C TYR A 185 12.62 13.18 -1.68
N PHE A 186 11.64 12.34 -1.97
CA PHE A 186 11.01 12.19 -3.27
C PHE A 186 9.78 13.09 -3.32
N ARG A 187 9.52 13.68 -4.45
CA ARG A 187 8.25 14.34 -4.74
C ARG A 187 7.62 13.67 -5.95
N ILE A 188 6.44 13.12 -5.74
CA ILE A 188 5.64 12.51 -6.79
C ILE A 188 4.56 13.52 -7.14
N ASN A 189 4.68 14.15 -8.32
CA ASN A 189 3.72 15.12 -8.77
C ASN A 189 2.46 14.40 -9.25
N MET A 190 1.31 14.90 -8.85
CA MET A 190 0.00 14.41 -9.25
C MET A 190 -0.66 15.37 -10.24
N SER A 191 -0.22 16.63 -10.25
CA SER A 191 -0.51 17.68 -11.23
C SER A 191 0.57 18.75 -11.15
N ASP A 192 0.42 19.86 -11.85
CA ASP A 192 1.33 21.00 -11.78
C ASP A 192 1.41 21.62 -10.37
N GLU A 193 0.32 21.51 -9.59
CA GLU A 193 0.19 22.13 -8.26
C GLU A 193 0.13 21.08 -7.12
N GLU A 194 -0.20 19.83 -7.44
CA GLU A 194 -0.40 18.77 -6.45
C GLU A 194 0.76 17.79 -6.43
N TYR A 195 1.28 17.50 -5.25
CA TYR A 195 2.35 16.52 -5.08
C TYR A 195 2.30 15.83 -3.72
N LEU A 196 2.78 14.61 -3.68
CA LEU A 196 3.08 13.86 -2.47
C LEU A 196 4.58 13.93 -2.21
N GLU A 197 4.97 14.26 -0.98
CA GLU A 197 6.36 14.22 -0.56
C GLU A 197 6.62 13.02 0.37
N ILE A 198 7.65 12.24 0.06
CA ILE A 198 8.05 11.03 0.80
C ILE A 198 9.52 11.18 1.13
N GLY A 199 9.91 11.11 2.38
CA GLY A 199 11.29 11.41 2.71
C GLY A 199 11.76 10.95 4.08
N TYR A 200 12.94 11.43 4.40
CA TYR A 200 13.57 11.29 5.71
C TYR A 200 14.14 12.64 6.13
N SER A 201 13.94 12.97 7.39
CA SER A 201 14.66 14.06 8.05
C SER A 201 15.14 13.64 9.43
N SER A 202 16.17 14.29 9.91
CA SER A 202 16.70 14.03 11.26
C SER A 202 15.69 14.33 12.37
N SER A 203 14.74 15.23 12.11
CA SER A 203 13.67 15.61 13.08
C SER A 203 12.45 14.71 13.04
N ASP A 204 12.10 14.17 11.87
CA ASP A 204 10.84 13.44 11.66
C ASP A 204 11.06 11.93 11.48
N GLY A 205 12.31 11.49 11.24
CA GLY A 205 12.53 10.14 10.75
C GLY A 205 12.02 9.97 9.32
N TYR A 206 11.49 8.81 8.97
CA TYR A 206 10.78 8.61 7.71
C TYR A 206 9.41 9.30 7.77
N TYR A 207 9.01 9.87 6.66
CA TYR A 207 7.74 10.59 6.59
C TYR A 207 7.07 10.53 5.22
N VAL A 208 5.77 10.74 5.23
CA VAL A 208 4.94 11.04 4.06
C VAL A 208 4.14 12.29 4.34
N ASP A 209 4.21 13.26 3.45
CA ASP A 209 3.50 14.54 3.57
C ASP A 209 2.55 14.71 2.38
N ARG A 210 1.24 14.66 2.65
CA ARG A 210 0.19 14.87 1.66
C ARG A 210 -0.50 16.23 1.78
N THR A 211 0.14 17.19 2.46
CA THR A 211 -0.40 18.54 2.63
C THR A 211 -0.73 19.23 1.31
N ASN A 212 0.03 18.90 0.26
CA ASN A 212 -0.13 19.49 -1.07
C ASN A 212 -0.81 18.56 -2.08
N THR A 213 -1.54 17.55 -1.63
CA THR A 213 -2.33 16.70 -2.52
C THR A 213 -3.79 17.15 -2.53
N SER A 214 -4.53 16.75 -3.57
CA SER A 214 -5.99 16.89 -3.62
C SER A 214 -6.53 18.31 -3.39
N SER A 215 -6.00 19.28 -4.15
CA SER A 215 -6.39 20.71 -4.06
C SER A 215 -7.82 20.99 -4.55
N ALA A 216 -8.49 20.05 -5.18
CA ALA A 216 -9.76 20.24 -5.91
C ALA A 216 -11.02 20.38 -5.03
N GLY A 217 -10.92 21.03 -3.89
CA GLY A 217 -12.08 21.45 -3.09
C GLY A 217 -12.81 20.34 -2.34
N ILE A 218 -12.13 19.27 -2.07
CA ILE A 218 -12.64 18.15 -1.31
C ILE A 218 -12.66 18.51 0.18
N ASN A 219 -13.78 18.35 0.82
CA ASN A 219 -13.91 18.62 2.24
C ASN A 219 -13.61 17.36 3.06
N PHE A 220 -12.38 17.24 3.53
CA PHE A 220 -11.93 16.15 4.40
C PHE A 220 -12.04 16.48 5.88
N THR A 221 -12.97 17.34 6.28
CA THR A 221 -13.10 17.73 7.67
C THR A 221 -13.86 16.68 8.49
N TYR A 222 -13.21 16.17 9.51
CA TYR A 222 -13.82 15.44 10.60
C TYR A 222 -13.75 16.33 11.87
N ASP A 223 -14.88 16.53 12.54
CA ASP A 223 -14.99 17.45 13.70
C ASP A 223 -14.47 18.86 13.42
N GLY A 224 -14.64 19.34 12.19
CA GLY A 224 -14.21 20.69 11.79
C GLY A 224 -12.71 20.83 11.59
N LYS A 225 -11.96 19.74 11.59
CA LYS A 225 -10.51 19.73 11.33
C LYS A 225 -10.24 19.03 10.00
N ASP A 226 -9.30 19.56 9.26
CA ASP A 226 -8.72 18.86 8.11
C ASP A 226 -7.83 17.72 8.63
N ASN A 227 -8.25 16.49 8.41
CA ASN A 227 -7.51 15.29 8.80
C ASN A 227 -6.84 14.60 7.60
N TYR A 228 -6.94 15.20 6.42
CA TYR A 228 -6.37 14.65 5.20
C TYR A 228 -5.03 15.30 4.84
N HIS A 229 -4.97 16.64 4.81
CA HIS A 229 -3.77 17.40 4.42
C HIS A 229 -2.77 17.44 5.58
N MET A 230 -2.13 16.31 5.85
CA MET A 230 -1.25 16.13 7.01
C MET A 230 0.05 15.45 6.61
N LYS A 231 1.06 15.66 7.46
CA LYS A 231 2.32 14.91 7.46
C LYS A 231 2.27 13.78 8.49
N TYR A 232 2.66 12.59 8.07
CA TYR A 232 2.76 11.39 8.90
C TYR A 232 4.23 11.00 9.01
N SER A 233 4.71 10.58 10.18
CA SER A 233 6.12 10.27 10.37
C SER A 233 6.34 9.23 11.46
N THR A 234 7.49 8.54 11.39
CA THR A 234 7.93 7.59 12.43
C THR A 234 8.36 8.30 13.72
N GLY A 235 8.58 9.61 13.67
CA GLY A 235 9.37 10.32 14.66
C GLY A 235 10.87 10.09 14.45
N PRO A 236 11.73 10.80 15.21
CA PRO A 236 13.19 10.66 15.08
C PRO A 236 13.64 9.23 15.34
N ILE A 237 14.37 8.67 14.40
CA ILE A 237 14.97 7.32 14.49
C ILE A 237 16.44 7.37 14.11
N SER A 238 17.23 6.45 14.67
CA SER A 238 18.64 6.34 14.34
C SER A 238 18.82 5.27 13.27
N GLN A 239 19.42 5.64 12.14
CA GLN A 239 19.63 4.77 10.99
C GLN A 239 21.08 4.79 10.54
N ASN A 240 21.54 3.69 9.94
CA ASN A 240 22.84 3.61 9.27
C ASN A 240 22.75 3.81 7.77
N GLU A 241 21.59 3.52 7.21
CA GLU A 241 21.26 3.60 5.79
C GLU A 241 19.77 3.90 5.65
N LEU A 242 19.40 4.69 4.68
CA LEU A 242 17.99 4.91 4.33
C LEU A 242 17.62 3.98 3.18
N THR A 243 16.52 3.27 3.33
CA THR A 243 15.93 2.45 2.27
C THR A 243 14.48 2.85 2.05
N PHE A 244 14.09 2.93 0.79
CA PHE A 244 12.73 3.22 0.34
C PHE A 244 12.32 2.24 -0.73
N TYR A 245 11.14 1.69 -0.59
CA TYR A 245 10.42 1.02 -1.66
C TYR A 245 9.05 1.66 -1.76
N ILE A 246 8.75 2.26 -2.89
CA ILE A 246 7.56 3.09 -3.10
C ILE A 246 6.79 2.52 -4.28
N LEU A 247 5.51 2.28 -4.07
CA LEU A 247 4.56 1.91 -5.12
C LEU A 247 3.49 2.98 -5.22
N SER A 248 3.26 3.49 -6.41
CA SER A 248 2.13 4.36 -6.71
C SER A 248 1.20 3.63 -7.68
N ASP A 249 -0.05 3.47 -7.32
CA ASP A 249 -1.09 2.83 -8.12
C ASP A 249 -2.40 3.59 -8.02
N ASN A 250 -2.72 4.34 -9.08
CA ASN A 250 -4.00 5.02 -9.31
C ASN A 250 -4.58 5.78 -8.08
N GLY A 251 -3.75 6.57 -7.43
CA GLY A 251 -4.15 7.39 -6.29
C GLY A 251 -3.88 6.76 -4.92
N GLY A 252 -3.48 5.49 -4.89
CA GLY A 252 -2.87 4.86 -3.73
C GLY A 252 -1.36 4.93 -3.80
N VAL A 253 -0.70 5.30 -2.72
CA VAL A 253 0.75 5.25 -2.61
C VAL A 253 1.12 4.45 -1.36
N GLU A 254 1.87 3.39 -1.57
CA GLU A 254 2.36 2.51 -0.53
C GLU A 254 3.87 2.67 -0.39
N VAL A 255 4.33 3.02 0.80
CA VAL A 255 5.73 3.33 1.07
C VAL A 255 6.25 2.39 2.13
N PHE A 256 7.36 1.74 1.86
CA PHE A 256 8.03 0.83 2.78
C PHE A 256 9.45 1.31 2.99
N CYS A 257 9.82 1.48 4.25
CA CYS A 257 11.09 2.08 4.67
C CYS A 257 11.87 1.15 5.60
N ASP A 258 13.16 1.46 5.78
CA ASP A 258 14.05 0.77 6.72
C ASP A 258 14.01 -0.76 6.55
N ASN A 259 14.29 -1.22 5.32
CA ASN A 259 14.22 -2.65 4.99
C ASN A 259 12.86 -3.27 5.37
N PHE A 260 11.77 -2.56 5.05
CA PHE A 260 10.39 -2.98 5.25
C PHE A 260 9.89 -3.01 6.71
N ARG A 261 10.58 -2.35 7.64
CA ARG A 261 10.16 -2.23 9.05
C ARG A 261 9.03 -1.23 9.26
N TYR A 262 8.96 -0.20 8.43
CA TYR A 262 7.98 0.86 8.53
C TYR A 262 7.23 1.00 7.21
N SER A 263 5.93 1.09 7.30
CA SER A 263 5.07 1.31 6.14
C SER A 263 4.23 2.59 6.29
N PHE A 264 3.80 3.12 5.15
CA PHE A 264 2.82 4.19 5.07
C PHE A 264 1.89 3.88 3.89
N TYR A 265 0.63 3.72 4.17
CA TYR A 265 -0.41 3.55 3.16
C TYR A 265 -1.18 4.85 3.04
N VAL A 266 -1.14 5.48 1.86
CA VAL A 266 -1.60 6.86 1.66
C VAL A 266 -2.45 6.96 0.40
N LEU A 267 -3.66 7.49 0.53
CA LEU A 267 -4.50 7.90 -0.60
C LEU A 267 -4.21 9.35 -0.96
N THR A 268 -3.91 9.60 -2.21
CA THR A 268 -3.59 10.94 -2.70
C THR A 268 -4.78 11.68 -3.28
N LEU A 269 -5.77 10.97 -3.80
CA LEU A 269 -7.01 11.51 -4.37
C LEU A 269 -6.80 12.77 -5.24
N SER A 270 -5.70 12.79 -5.96
CA SER A 270 -5.22 13.94 -6.73
C SER A 270 -5.63 13.81 -8.20
N SER A 271 -5.35 14.88 -8.97
CA SER A 271 -5.57 14.90 -10.41
C SER A 271 -4.87 13.70 -11.11
N PRO A 272 -5.52 13.11 -12.15
CA PRO A 272 -4.98 11.93 -12.83
C PRO A 272 -3.82 12.23 -13.80
N TYR A 273 -3.42 13.48 -13.97
CA TYR A 273 -2.52 13.88 -15.05
C TYR A 273 -1.20 14.41 -14.50
N SER A 274 -0.27 13.53 -14.17
CA SER A 274 1.09 13.93 -13.90
C SER A 274 2.08 13.05 -14.62
N THR A 275 3.14 13.67 -15.11
CA THR A 275 4.21 13.04 -15.86
C THR A 275 5.59 13.36 -15.29
N GLU A 276 5.66 13.71 -14.01
CA GLU A 276 6.91 14.11 -13.39
C GLU A 276 7.03 13.59 -11.95
N ALA A 277 8.18 13.06 -11.63
CA ALA A 277 8.62 12.82 -10.27
C ALA A 277 10.03 13.39 -10.07
N MET A 278 10.37 13.77 -8.86
CA MET A 278 11.69 14.33 -8.56
C MET A 278 12.28 13.79 -7.26
N LEU A 279 13.61 13.81 -7.20
CA LEU A 279 14.39 13.48 -6.01
C LEU A 279 15.17 14.73 -5.59
N SER A 280 15.16 15.06 -4.30
CA SER A 280 15.79 16.27 -3.75
C SER A 280 17.32 16.22 -3.67
N VAL A 281 17.93 15.04 -3.80
CA VAL A 281 19.37 14.83 -3.66
C VAL A 281 19.98 14.19 -4.90
N ASN A 282 21.26 14.45 -5.13
CA ASN A 282 22.01 13.93 -6.28
C ASN A 282 22.80 12.66 -5.93
N GLU A 283 22.94 12.32 -4.65
CA GLU A 283 23.76 11.21 -4.19
C GLU A 283 22.88 10.10 -3.65
N TYR A 284 23.01 8.92 -4.21
CA TYR A 284 22.35 7.69 -3.77
C TYR A 284 23.31 6.50 -3.87
N LYS A 285 23.09 5.46 -3.09
CA LYS A 285 23.79 4.17 -3.21
C LYS A 285 23.21 3.35 -4.35
N THR A 286 21.89 3.23 -4.37
CA THR A 286 21.12 2.62 -5.46
C THR A 286 19.85 3.41 -5.68
N LEU A 287 19.43 3.50 -6.93
CA LEU A 287 18.15 4.07 -7.32
C LEU A 287 17.66 3.35 -8.57
N GLU A 288 16.57 2.63 -8.41
CA GLU A 288 15.87 1.98 -9.50
C GLU A 288 14.45 2.48 -9.57
N VAL A 289 14.05 2.92 -10.72
CA VAL A 289 12.72 3.47 -10.98
C VAL A 289 12.12 2.71 -12.14
N TYR A 290 10.87 2.29 -11.97
CA TYR A 290 10.16 1.51 -12.96
C TYR A 290 8.79 2.09 -13.26
N GLN A 291 8.47 2.21 -14.53
CA GLN A 291 7.11 2.38 -14.99
C GLN A 291 6.42 1.02 -14.94
N ILE A 292 5.39 0.89 -14.13
CA ILE A 292 4.59 -0.34 -14.03
C ILE A 292 3.50 -0.30 -15.09
N GLN A 293 3.17 -1.45 -15.67
CA GLN A 293 1.99 -1.59 -16.50
C GLN A 293 0.82 -2.13 -15.67
N SER A 294 -0.37 -1.57 -15.89
CA SER A 294 -1.58 -2.04 -15.25
C SER A 294 -1.81 -3.53 -15.57
N VAL A 295 -2.01 -4.34 -14.55
CA VAL A 295 -2.35 -5.77 -14.72
C VAL A 295 -3.74 -5.97 -15.30
N TRP A 296 -4.58 -4.95 -15.23
CA TRP A 296 -5.95 -4.96 -15.77
C TRP A 296 -6.02 -4.58 -17.25
N ARG A 297 -4.93 -4.02 -17.79
CA ARG A 297 -4.83 -3.64 -19.21
C ARG A 297 -3.95 -4.66 -19.93
N LYS A 298 -4.57 -5.65 -20.56
CA LYS A 298 -3.83 -6.51 -21.48
C LYS A 298 -3.40 -5.70 -22.71
N ASN A 299 -2.14 -5.85 -23.12
CA ASN A 299 -1.64 -5.28 -24.37
C ASN A 299 -2.55 -5.67 -25.53
N ASN A 300 -2.78 -4.74 -26.45
CA ASN A 300 -3.63 -4.89 -27.66
C ASN A 300 -3.29 -6.08 -28.58
N ASN A 301 -2.32 -6.93 -28.22
CA ASN A 301 -1.89 -8.10 -28.98
C ASN A 301 -2.37 -9.42 -28.38
N SER A 302 -3.02 -9.42 -27.23
CA SER A 302 -3.66 -10.63 -26.70
C SER A 302 -5.16 -10.45 -26.76
N ASN A 303 -5.76 -11.22 -27.59
CA ASN A 303 -7.19 -11.22 -27.87
C ASN A 303 -8.06 -11.68 -26.68
N GLU A 304 -7.72 -11.45 -25.46
CA GLU A 304 -8.49 -11.85 -24.28
C GLU A 304 -8.52 -10.74 -23.24
N GLY A 305 -9.65 -10.14 -22.97
CA GLY A 305 -9.88 -9.29 -21.81
C GLY A 305 -10.69 -8.02 -22.06
N LEU A 306 -11.23 -7.46 -21.02
CA LEU A 306 -11.86 -6.16 -20.98
C LEU A 306 -10.83 -5.06 -21.27
N ILE A 307 -11.08 -4.23 -22.25
CA ILE A 307 -10.29 -3.04 -22.55
C ILE A 307 -11.05 -1.83 -22.02
N TYR A 308 -10.54 -1.21 -20.97
CA TYR A 308 -11.00 0.12 -20.57
C TYR A 308 -10.27 1.14 -21.44
N SER A 309 -10.90 1.67 -22.43
CA SER A 309 -10.44 2.87 -23.12
C SER A 309 -11.14 4.08 -22.53
N ASN A 310 -10.36 5.06 -22.09
CA ASN A 310 -10.80 6.38 -21.61
C ASN A 310 -12.33 6.56 -21.52
N TYR A 311 -12.83 7.05 -20.44
CA TYR A 311 -14.19 7.31 -19.97
C TYR A 311 -15.34 7.49 -21.01
N ASP A 312 -15.02 7.62 -22.29
CA ASP A 312 -15.98 7.91 -23.33
C ASP A 312 -16.48 6.69 -24.11
N SER A 313 -15.81 5.53 -23.97
CA SER A 313 -16.28 4.31 -24.65
C SER A 313 -15.73 3.04 -24.03
N LEU A 314 -16.58 2.08 -23.78
CA LEU A 314 -16.24 0.69 -23.49
C LEU A 314 -16.27 -0.07 -24.82
N GLU A 315 -15.13 -0.47 -25.36
CA GLU A 315 -15.07 -1.36 -26.51
C GLU A 315 -14.85 -2.81 -26.04
N LEU A 316 -15.82 -3.65 -26.38
CA LEU A 316 -15.76 -5.08 -26.13
C LEU A 316 -15.42 -5.80 -27.42
N ASP A 317 -14.30 -6.52 -27.44
CA ASP A 317 -14.02 -7.42 -28.55
C ASP A 317 -14.71 -8.77 -28.30
N LEU A 318 -15.90 -8.87 -28.85
CA LEU A 318 -16.75 -10.06 -28.77
C LEU A 318 -16.35 -11.17 -29.77
N SER A 319 -15.30 -10.95 -30.57
CA SER A 319 -14.87 -11.93 -31.58
C SER A 319 -14.18 -13.15 -30.97
N LEU A 320 -13.94 -13.18 -29.66
CA LEU A 320 -12.93 -14.01 -29.06
C LEU A 320 -13.40 -15.17 -28.22
N SER A 321 -14.62 -15.27 -27.84
CA SER A 321 -15.14 -16.47 -27.22
C SER A 321 -16.61 -16.68 -27.45
N LYS A 322 -17.00 -17.95 -27.59
CA LYS A 322 -18.40 -18.37 -27.59
C LYS A 322 -18.98 -18.50 -26.19
N GLU A 323 -18.22 -18.12 -25.17
CA GLU A 323 -18.63 -18.19 -23.78
C GLU A 323 -19.32 -16.89 -23.35
N LYS A 324 -20.26 -17.02 -22.43
CA LYS A 324 -20.98 -15.89 -21.86
C LYS A 324 -20.03 -15.02 -21.06
N GLN A 325 -20.00 -13.73 -21.37
CA GLN A 325 -19.22 -12.74 -20.62
C GLN A 325 -20.15 -11.93 -19.74
N LEU A 326 -19.78 -11.79 -18.46
CA LEU A 326 -20.47 -10.90 -17.53
C LEU A 326 -19.82 -9.53 -17.62
N ILE A 327 -20.63 -8.53 -17.97
CA ILE A 327 -20.19 -7.14 -18.04
C ILE A 327 -20.92 -6.37 -16.96
N ALA A 328 -20.16 -5.72 -16.09
CA ALA A 328 -20.68 -4.75 -15.16
C ALA A 328 -20.29 -3.34 -15.63
N TYR A 329 -21.24 -2.44 -15.74
CA TYR A 329 -20.98 -1.03 -15.98
C TYR A 329 -21.75 -0.16 -14.99
N SER A 330 -21.15 0.95 -14.63
CA SER A 330 -21.76 1.94 -13.76
C SER A 330 -22.26 3.10 -14.61
N THR A 331 -23.50 3.50 -14.42
CA THR A 331 -24.02 4.72 -15.02
C THR A 331 -23.64 5.93 -14.17
N LEU A 332 -23.68 7.12 -14.76
CA LEU A 332 -23.47 8.40 -14.06
C LEU A 332 -24.37 8.63 -12.83
N ASN A 333 -25.42 7.84 -12.69
CA ASN A 333 -26.35 7.90 -11.56
C ASN A 333 -26.08 6.85 -10.46
N GLY A 334 -24.98 6.13 -10.56
CA GLY A 334 -24.62 5.12 -9.55
C GLY A 334 -25.40 3.80 -9.63
N GLU A 335 -26.17 3.59 -10.69
CA GLU A 335 -26.80 2.30 -10.97
C GLU A 335 -25.78 1.37 -11.62
N VAL A 336 -25.71 0.14 -11.12
CA VAL A 336 -24.88 -0.93 -11.71
C VAL A 336 -25.79 -1.89 -12.44
N ASP A 337 -25.67 -1.94 -13.75
CA ASP A 337 -26.36 -2.92 -14.58
C ASP A 337 -25.42 -4.08 -14.91
N PHE A 338 -25.94 -5.29 -14.76
CA PHE A 338 -25.25 -6.53 -15.13
C PHE A 338 -25.94 -7.11 -16.37
N ASN A 339 -25.21 -7.15 -17.48
CA ASN A 339 -25.69 -7.79 -18.70
C ASN A 339 -24.82 -9.01 -19.02
N VAL A 340 -25.48 -10.09 -19.41
CA VAL A 340 -24.82 -11.27 -19.95
C VAL A 340 -24.94 -11.22 -21.47
N LEU A 341 -23.83 -11.08 -22.18
CA LEU A 341 -23.82 -11.09 -23.64
C LEU A 341 -23.53 -12.50 -24.17
N GLU A 342 -24.32 -12.91 -25.16
CA GLU A 342 -24.07 -14.15 -25.91
C GLU A 342 -23.63 -13.77 -27.33
N GLY A 343 -22.40 -14.11 -27.67
CA GLY A 343 -21.69 -14.04 -28.94
C GLY A 343 -22.21 -13.10 -30.04
N ASN A 344 -21.38 -12.29 -30.62
CA ASN A 344 -21.61 -11.35 -31.74
C ASN A 344 -22.48 -10.12 -31.49
N ASP A 345 -22.84 -9.81 -30.27
CA ASP A 345 -23.56 -8.53 -30.00
C ASP A 345 -22.50 -7.43 -29.80
N VAL A 346 -22.58 -6.40 -30.60
CA VAL A 346 -21.78 -5.18 -30.46
C VAL A 346 -22.61 -4.16 -29.69
N ILE A 347 -22.22 -3.79 -28.50
CA ILE A 347 -22.81 -2.69 -27.76
C ILE A 347 -21.82 -1.50 -27.82
N SER A 348 -22.26 -0.44 -28.44
CA SER A 348 -21.59 0.86 -28.35
C SER A 348 -22.36 1.69 -27.33
N LEU A 349 -21.66 2.04 -26.23
CA LEU A 349 -22.17 2.97 -25.24
C LEU A 349 -21.62 4.36 -25.59
N THR A 350 -22.50 5.27 -25.92
CA THR A 350 -22.18 6.69 -26.17
C THR A 350 -22.44 7.51 -24.92
#